data_ffde66ec20bc4795075e244e213adb86
#
_entry.id   ffde66ec20bc4795075e244e213adb86
#
_cell.length_a   1.000
_cell.length_b   1.000
_cell.length_c   1.000
_cell.angle_alpha   90.00
_cell.angle_beta   90.00
_cell.angle_gamma   90.00
#
_symmetry.space_group_name_H-M   'P 1'
#
loop_
_entity.id
_entity.type
_entity.pdbx_description
1 polymer ?
#
loop_
_entity_poly.entity_id
_entity_poly.type
_entity_poly.pdbx_seq_one_letter_code
_entity_poly.pdbx_strand_id
1 'polypeptide(L)'
;MTEHLEELTRLVDTAGAEVVGRISQQITSPSPATLIGEGKVEEVAAAVTESGATLVIFDEELSPVQGANLERELKVRVMDRSEVILDIFSTRARSHESKLQVELAQLEYLLPRLTRMWTHLSRLRGGIGLRGPGETQLETDRRIIRQRIQGLKAKLQGVERHRENLRAGRDPMLSVSLVGYTNAGKSSILRALSGQHEIVVEDRLFATLDTLTREVELGEGQRARMTDTVGFIRKLPHHLVASFRATLEEARAADLLLHVVDASHPDWEGQRRVVERVLAELDLADRPILMIFNKMDAVTDPLAFAARVRELYPDAVTSSTMRTDGVVGLKARLRELEREGRPTVRVRLPVADGARVASLYREGEVLGREDGADEVELTVRLDRWQVERLRGEGVVVVEAVEGGLRRAFGA
;
A
#
# COMPACT_ATOMS: atom_id res chain seq x y z
N MET A 1 9.65 20.42 -10.22
CA MET A 1 10.92 19.81 -10.72
C MET A 1 11.87 19.50 -9.57
N THR A 2 12.08 20.42 -8.63
CA THR A 2 12.94 20.25 -7.44
C THR A 2 12.47 19.09 -6.55
N GLU A 3 11.17 18.99 -6.26
CA GLU A 3 10.57 17.95 -5.43
C GLU A 3 10.78 16.52 -5.97
N HIS A 4 10.75 16.32 -7.29
CA HIS A 4 10.98 15.00 -7.90
C HIS A 4 12.42 14.53 -7.68
N LEU A 5 13.39 15.44 -7.81
CA LEU A 5 14.78 15.13 -7.55
C LEU A 5 15.08 14.92 -6.05
N GLU A 6 14.37 15.64 -5.19
CA GLU A 6 14.45 15.40 -3.73
C GLU A 6 13.91 14.02 -3.34
N GLU A 7 12.77 13.62 -3.92
CA GLU A 7 12.23 12.29 -3.69
C GLU A 7 13.16 11.19 -4.22
N LEU A 8 13.74 11.38 -5.44
CA LEU A 8 14.74 10.46 -5.99
C LEU A 8 15.98 10.39 -5.09
N THR A 9 16.45 11.53 -4.57
CA THR A 9 17.57 11.56 -3.62
C THR A 9 17.27 10.71 -2.38
N ARG A 10 16.09 10.81 -1.81
CA ARG A 10 15.67 10.00 -0.66
C ARG A 10 15.55 8.51 -0.99
N LEU A 11 15.16 8.15 -2.22
CA LEU A 11 15.19 6.76 -2.71
C LEU A 11 16.62 6.24 -2.75
N VAL A 12 17.54 7.01 -3.33
CA VAL A 12 18.95 6.65 -3.47
C VAL A 12 19.63 6.49 -2.10
N ASP A 13 19.37 7.41 -1.17
CA ASP A 13 19.83 7.30 0.22
C ASP A 13 19.26 6.06 0.92
N THR A 14 17.99 5.75 0.70
CA THR A 14 17.36 4.54 1.23
C THR A 14 17.98 3.26 0.67
N ALA A 15 18.42 3.29 -0.59
CA ALA A 15 19.17 2.19 -1.23
C ALA A 15 20.63 2.10 -0.75
N GLY A 16 21.12 3.08 0.03
CA GLY A 16 22.48 3.09 0.60
C GLY A 16 23.55 3.69 -0.29
N ALA A 17 23.17 4.50 -1.29
CA ALA A 17 24.11 5.23 -2.15
C ALA A 17 24.12 6.72 -1.80
N GLU A 18 25.24 7.38 -2.04
CA GLU A 18 25.45 8.81 -1.81
C GLU A 18 25.22 9.61 -3.09
N VAL A 19 24.43 10.68 -3.01
CA VAL A 19 24.17 11.58 -4.15
C VAL A 19 25.21 12.68 -4.19
N VAL A 20 26.13 12.61 -5.17
CA VAL A 20 27.22 13.58 -5.38
C VAL A 20 26.86 14.71 -6.34
N GLY A 21 25.79 14.60 -7.11
CA GLY A 21 25.34 15.63 -8.05
C GLY A 21 23.90 15.44 -8.49
N ARG A 22 23.28 16.52 -8.98
CA ARG A 22 21.89 16.52 -9.49
C ARG A 22 21.83 17.33 -10.77
N ILE A 23 21.27 16.74 -11.82
CA ILE A 23 21.08 17.39 -13.11
C ILE A 23 19.60 17.27 -13.48
N SER A 24 19.01 18.36 -13.95
CA SER A 24 17.61 18.36 -14.38
C SER A 24 17.49 18.88 -15.81
N GLN A 25 16.48 18.38 -16.51
CA GLN A 25 16.12 18.85 -17.84
C GLN A 25 14.60 18.81 -18.00
N GLN A 26 14.04 19.85 -18.58
CA GLN A 26 12.67 19.82 -19.06
C GLN A 26 12.65 19.16 -20.44
N ILE A 27 12.01 18.01 -20.54
CA ILE A 27 11.94 17.22 -21.78
C ILE A 27 10.58 17.49 -22.44
N THR A 28 10.59 18.08 -23.61
CA THR A 28 9.39 18.26 -24.46
C THR A 28 9.17 17.07 -25.37
N SER A 29 10.25 16.44 -25.86
CA SER A 29 10.22 15.23 -26.69
C SER A 29 11.36 14.31 -26.23
N PRO A 30 11.04 13.14 -25.62
CA PRO A 30 12.07 12.18 -25.21
C PRO A 30 12.83 11.62 -26.41
N SER A 31 14.17 11.56 -26.31
CA SER A 31 14.98 10.88 -27.30
C SER A 31 14.71 9.36 -27.27
N PRO A 32 14.38 8.71 -28.40
CA PRO A 32 14.24 7.27 -28.44
C PRO A 32 15.54 6.51 -28.08
N ALA A 33 16.70 7.14 -28.32
CA ALA A 33 18.00 6.54 -28.09
C ALA A 33 18.49 6.66 -26.65
N THR A 34 18.26 7.80 -25.99
CA THR A 34 18.91 8.16 -24.72
C THR A 34 18.00 8.83 -23.69
N LEU A 35 16.70 8.97 -24.00
CA LEU A 35 15.70 9.73 -23.23
C LEU A 35 15.96 11.26 -23.27
N ILE A 36 17.18 11.69 -22.97
CA ILE A 36 17.69 13.07 -22.99
C ILE A 36 18.45 13.36 -24.30
N GLY A 37 18.58 14.63 -24.68
CA GLY A 37 19.31 15.02 -25.87
C GLY A 37 20.84 14.82 -25.74
N GLU A 38 21.53 14.75 -26.87
CA GLU A 38 22.99 14.50 -26.93
C GLU A 38 23.79 15.48 -26.08
N GLY A 39 23.56 16.80 -26.20
CA GLY A 39 24.27 17.80 -25.38
C GLY A 39 24.05 17.64 -23.88
N LYS A 40 22.87 17.11 -23.46
CA LYS A 40 22.64 16.79 -22.05
C LYS A 40 23.34 15.50 -21.62
N VAL A 41 23.52 14.52 -22.52
CA VAL A 41 24.36 13.33 -22.27
C VAL A 41 25.82 13.76 -22.04
N GLU A 42 26.34 14.69 -22.85
CA GLU A 42 27.71 15.25 -22.69
C GLU A 42 27.85 15.98 -21.34
N GLU A 43 26.86 16.80 -20.95
CA GLU A 43 26.84 17.48 -19.64
C GLU A 43 26.90 16.48 -18.49
N VAL A 44 26.07 15.39 -18.55
CA VAL A 44 26.08 14.32 -17.54
C VAL A 44 27.43 13.60 -17.53
N ALA A 45 28.05 13.31 -18.70
CA ALA A 45 29.33 12.65 -18.79
C ALA A 45 30.46 13.51 -18.16
N ALA A 46 30.43 14.83 -18.39
CA ALA A 46 31.37 15.77 -17.78
C ALA A 46 31.20 15.78 -16.24
N ALA A 47 29.98 15.87 -15.75
CA ALA A 47 29.68 15.83 -14.31
C ALA A 47 30.06 14.50 -13.63
N VAL A 48 29.89 13.37 -14.32
CA VAL A 48 30.36 12.05 -13.85
C VAL A 48 31.88 12.03 -13.70
N THR A 49 32.59 12.59 -14.69
CA THR A 49 34.04 12.64 -14.65
C THR A 49 34.55 13.56 -13.54
N GLU A 50 33.94 14.72 -13.36
CA GLU A 50 34.31 15.70 -12.35
C GLU A 50 34.05 15.21 -10.91
N SER A 51 32.87 14.59 -10.68
CA SER A 51 32.47 14.11 -9.37
C SER A 51 33.05 12.73 -9.01
N GLY A 52 33.57 11.99 -9.98
CA GLY A 52 33.96 10.58 -9.79
C GLY A 52 32.80 9.63 -9.54
N ALA A 53 31.58 10.00 -9.93
CA ALA A 53 30.41 9.17 -9.76
C ALA A 53 30.56 7.82 -10.49
N THR A 54 30.15 6.75 -9.84
CA THR A 54 30.21 5.38 -10.39
C THR A 54 28.86 4.89 -10.93
N LEU A 55 27.80 5.68 -10.71
CA LEU A 55 26.43 5.36 -11.03
C LEU A 55 25.66 6.63 -11.42
N VAL A 56 24.83 6.54 -12.46
CA VAL A 56 23.87 7.58 -12.83
C VAL A 56 22.46 7.02 -12.72
N ILE A 57 21.57 7.76 -12.07
CA ILE A 57 20.19 7.33 -11.83
C ILE A 57 19.22 8.31 -12.50
N PHE A 58 18.30 7.77 -13.30
CA PHE A 58 17.25 8.52 -13.97
C PHE A 58 15.91 8.40 -13.19
N ASP A 59 15.19 9.53 -13.04
CA ASP A 59 13.87 9.57 -12.41
C ASP A 59 12.75 9.00 -13.29
N GLU A 60 13.00 8.82 -14.58
CA GLU A 60 12.10 8.18 -15.53
C GLU A 60 12.52 6.74 -15.80
N GLU A 61 11.53 5.87 -16.08
CA GLU A 61 11.81 4.52 -16.52
C GLU A 61 12.49 4.53 -17.89
N LEU A 62 13.62 3.84 -17.99
CA LEU A 62 14.40 3.74 -19.23
C LEU A 62 14.00 2.49 -20.02
N SER A 63 13.80 2.65 -21.31
CA SER A 63 13.74 1.48 -22.19
C SER A 63 15.09 0.72 -22.18
N PRO A 64 15.09 -0.59 -22.48
CA PRO A 64 16.34 -1.36 -22.55
C PRO A 64 17.39 -0.75 -23.47
N VAL A 65 16.96 -0.13 -24.59
CA VAL A 65 17.84 0.52 -25.57
C VAL A 65 18.41 1.81 -25.00
N GLN A 66 17.60 2.65 -24.40
CA GLN A 66 18.04 3.91 -23.78
C GLN A 66 19.10 3.65 -22.70
N GLY A 67 18.83 2.73 -21.79
CA GLY A 67 19.77 2.39 -20.75
C GLY A 67 21.11 1.88 -21.31
N ALA A 68 21.11 1.00 -22.35
CA ALA A 68 22.33 0.50 -22.98
C ALA A 68 23.13 1.60 -23.67
N ASN A 69 22.47 2.53 -24.36
CA ASN A 69 23.12 3.65 -25.02
C ASN A 69 23.71 4.60 -23.98
N LEU A 70 22.99 4.93 -22.92
CA LEU A 70 23.48 5.80 -21.85
C LEU A 70 24.71 5.19 -21.15
N GLU A 71 24.73 3.90 -20.82
CA GLU A 71 25.92 3.26 -20.24
C GLU A 71 27.12 3.31 -21.15
N ARG A 72 26.91 3.15 -22.46
CA ARG A 72 28.01 3.22 -23.45
C ARG A 72 28.58 4.63 -23.55
N GLU A 73 27.73 5.67 -23.50
CA GLU A 73 28.16 7.06 -23.58
C GLU A 73 28.79 7.54 -22.26
N LEU A 74 28.13 7.24 -21.13
CA LEU A 74 28.57 7.70 -19.81
C LEU A 74 29.68 6.86 -19.20
N LYS A 75 29.91 5.63 -19.69
CA LYS A 75 30.92 4.66 -19.24
C LYS A 75 30.81 4.28 -17.75
N VAL A 76 29.65 4.52 -17.14
CA VAL A 76 29.30 4.11 -15.80
C VAL A 76 27.98 3.36 -15.84
N ARG A 77 27.66 2.64 -14.77
CA ARG A 77 26.35 1.99 -14.64
C ARG A 77 25.23 3.03 -14.67
N VAL A 78 24.14 2.70 -15.36
CA VAL A 78 22.94 3.51 -15.41
C VAL A 78 21.76 2.71 -14.87
N MET A 79 21.10 3.27 -13.89
CA MET A 79 19.86 2.73 -13.31
C MET A 79 18.71 3.69 -13.58
N ASP A 80 17.51 3.18 -13.57
CA ASP A 80 16.30 3.99 -13.52
C ASP A 80 15.63 3.90 -12.14
N ARG A 81 14.62 4.72 -11.92
CA ARG A 81 13.83 4.74 -10.67
C ARG A 81 13.28 3.35 -10.30
N SER A 82 12.83 2.57 -11.29
CA SER A 82 12.28 1.23 -11.09
C SER A 82 13.31 0.27 -10.51
N GLU A 83 14.54 0.34 -11.01
CA GLU A 83 15.64 -0.51 -10.54
C GLU A 83 16.04 -0.16 -9.11
N VAL A 84 16.09 1.14 -8.75
CA VAL A 84 16.34 1.59 -7.36
C VAL A 84 15.27 1.10 -6.40
N ILE A 85 13.99 1.20 -6.78
CA ILE A 85 12.87 0.71 -5.95
C ILE A 85 12.98 -0.81 -5.76
N LEU A 86 13.30 -1.57 -6.81
CA LEU A 86 13.51 -3.02 -6.73
C LEU A 86 14.67 -3.39 -5.82
N ASP A 87 15.74 -2.61 -5.81
CA ASP A 87 16.88 -2.82 -4.93
C ASP A 87 16.50 -2.59 -3.46
N ILE A 88 15.79 -1.51 -3.16
CA ILE A 88 15.24 -1.27 -1.82
C ILE A 88 14.33 -2.43 -1.39
N PHE A 89 13.43 -2.89 -2.26
CA PHE A 89 12.53 -4.00 -1.95
C PHE A 89 13.27 -5.31 -1.70
N SER A 90 14.36 -5.58 -2.44
CA SER A 90 15.17 -6.78 -2.25
C SER A 90 15.80 -6.85 -0.86
N THR A 91 16.20 -5.70 -0.32
CA THR A 91 16.78 -5.61 1.04
C THR A 91 15.73 -5.64 2.14
N ARG A 92 14.48 -5.23 1.85
CA ARG A 92 13.38 -5.14 2.81
C ARG A 92 12.52 -6.41 2.90
N ALA A 93 12.51 -7.24 1.88
CA ALA A 93 11.73 -8.48 1.84
C ALA A 93 12.20 -9.49 2.88
N ARG A 94 11.38 -9.72 3.91
CA ARG A 94 11.70 -10.66 5.01
C ARG A 94 10.87 -11.93 4.93
N SER A 95 9.57 -11.82 4.65
CA SER A 95 8.68 -12.96 4.53
C SER A 95 8.96 -13.78 3.26
N HIS A 96 8.52 -15.04 3.28
CA HIS A 96 8.62 -15.88 2.08
C HIS A 96 7.84 -15.30 0.90
N GLU A 97 6.70 -14.70 1.18
CA GLU A 97 5.83 -14.09 0.19
C GLU A 97 6.46 -12.85 -0.45
N SER A 98 6.93 -11.89 0.36
CA SER A 98 7.57 -10.67 -0.16
C SER A 98 8.82 -11.01 -0.99
N LYS A 99 9.59 -12.03 -0.60
CA LYS A 99 10.71 -12.51 -1.40
C LYS A 99 10.29 -13.05 -2.76
N LEU A 100 9.18 -13.82 -2.82
CA LEU A 100 8.63 -14.29 -4.10
C LEU A 100 8.12 -13.14 -4.97
N GLN A 101 7.47 -12.14 -4.36
CA GLN A 101 6.97 -10.95 -5.05
C GLN A 101 8.12 -10.11 -5.64
N VAL A 102 9.16 -9.86 -4.85
CA VAL A 102 10.35 -9.11 -5.30
C VAL A 102 11.08 -9.88 -6.40
N GLU A 103 11.29 -11.19 -6.25
CA GLU A 103 11.90 -12.02 -7.29
C GLU A 103 11.10 -11.97 -8.59
N LEU A 104 9.77 -12.06 -8.51
CA LEU A 104 8.88 -11.93 -9.67
C LEU A 104 9.07 -10.57 -10.35
N ALA A 105 9.00 -9.47 -9.60
CA ALA A 105 9.15 -8.12 -10.11
C ALA A 105 10.52 -7.90 -10.77
N GLN A 106 11.59 -8.38 -10.14
CA GLN A 106 12.94 -8.32 -10.70
C GLN A 106 13.06 -9.08 -12.03
N LEU A 107 12.49 -10.28 -12.11
CA LEU A 107 12.53 -11.08 -13.34
C LEU A 107 11.68 -10.46 -14.46
N GLU A 108 10.52 -9.86 -14.14
CA GLU A 108 9.69 -9.16 -15.11
C GLU A 108 10.39 -7.88 -15.63
N TYR A 109 11.10 -7.15 -14.76
CA TYR A 109 11.92 -6.01 -15.14
C TYR A 109 13.14 -6.40 -16.01
N LEU A 110 13.80 -7.51 -15.67
CA LEU A 110 14.99 -7.99 -16.36
C LEU A 110 14.69 -8.65 -17.73
N LEU A 111 13.55 -9.36 -17.85
CA LEU A 111 13.21 -10.14 -19.05
C LEU A 111 13.31 -9.34 -20.37
N PRO A 112 12.78 -8.12 -20.51
CA PRO A 112 12.95 -7.31 -21.71
C PRO A 112 14.37 -6.76 -21.87
N ARG A 113 15.15 -6.70 -20.78
CA ARG A 113 16.52 -6.16 -20.73
C ARG A 113 17.61 -7.20 -20.99
N LEU A 114 17.29 -8.48 -21.08
CA LEU A 114 18.25 -9.56 -21.32
C LEU A 114 19.02 -9.45 -22.63
N THR A 115 18.42 -8.92 -23.69
CA THR A 115 19.11 -8.67 -24.96
C THR A 115 20.31 -7.75 -24.82
N ARG A 116 20.30 -6.90 -23.82
CA ARG A 116 21.33 -5.91 -23.52
C ARG A 116 22.61 -6.53 -22.97
N MET A 117 22.49 -7.57 -22.15
CA MET A 117 23.65 -8.20 -21.50
C MET A 117 24.49 -9.05 -22.47
N TRP A 118 23.91 -9.50 -23.59
CA TRP A 118 24.55 -10.45 -24.51
C TRP A 118 25.21 -9.80 -25.75
N THR A 119 24.95 -8.53 -26.05
CA THR A 119 25.56 -7.84 -27.18
C THR A 119 27.08 -7.72 -27.08
N HIS A 120 27.65 -7.80 -25.89
CA HIS A 120 29.11 -7.80 -25.69
C HIS A 120 29.79 -9.14 -25.97
N LEU A 121 29.08 -10.26 -25.77
CA LEU A 121 29.62 -11.63 -25.97
C LEU A 121 29.53 -12.11 -27.42
N SER A 122 28.54 -11.63 -28.18
CA SER A 122 28.33 -12.03 -29.59
C SER A 122 29.35 -11.40 -30.55
N ARG A 123 30.02 -10.27 -30.19
CA ARG A 123 31.03 -9.61 -31.03
C ARG A 123 32.38 -10.31 -31.06
N LEU A 124 32.63 -11.26 -30.16
CA LEU A 124 33.93 -11.96 -30.08
C LEU A 124 34.06 -13.19 -30.98
N ARG A 125 33.00 -13.64 -31.67
CA ARG A 125 33.05 -14.78 -32.61
C ARG A 125 32.04 -14.58 -33.75
N GLY A 126 32.43 -13.84 -34.79
CA GLY A 126 31.58 -13.59 -35.97
C GLY A 126 32.16 -14.17 -37.24
N GLY A 127 31.49 -15.14 -37.81
CA GLY A 127 31.56 -15.49 -39.25
C GLY A 127 30.20 -15.17 -39.88
N ILE A 128 30.20 -14.68 -41.14
CA ILE A 128 29.00 -14.37 -41.90
C ILE A 128 28.21 -15.66 -42.12
N GLY A 129 26.96 -15.77 -41.53
CA GLY A 129 26.00 -16.83 -41.89
C GLY A 129 25.84 -17.98 -40.90
N LEU A 130 26.50 -18.02 -39.77
CA LEU A 130 26.25 -18.99 -38.70
C LEU A 130 25.45 -18.35 -37.57
N ARG A 131 24.29 -18.88 -37.23
CA ARG A 131 23.59 -18.61 -35.95
C ARG A 131 24.57 -18.88 -34.86
N GLY A 132 25.12 -17.83 -34.24
CA GLY A 132 26.12 -17.97 -33.19
C GLY A 132 25.49 -18.63 -31.95
N PRO A 133 26.29 -19.35 -31.13
CA PRO A 133 25.81 -19.95 -29.87
C PRO A 133 25.18 -18.92 -28.91
N GLY A 134 25.38 -17.61 -29.13
CA GLY A 134 24.76 -16.54 -28.35
C GLY A 134 23.26 -16.35 -28.58
N GLU A 135 22.71 -16.56 -29.79
CA GLU A 135 21.26 -16.45 -30.03
C GLU A 135 20.49 -17.60 -29.39
N THR A 136 21.01 -18.84 -29.51
CA THR A 136 20.39 -20.00 -28.86
C THR A 136 20.48 -19.93 -27.32
N GLN A 137 21.54 -19.35 -26.79
CA GLN A 137 21.70 -19.17 -25.34
C GLN A 137 20.75 -18.11 -24.81
N LEU A 138 20.60 -16.97 -25.51
CA LEU A 138 19.65 -15.94 -25.15
C LEU A 138 18.20 -16.44 -25.14
N GLU A 139 17.83 -17.23 -26.17
CA GLU A 139 16.51 -17.84 -26.21
C GLU A 139 16.28 -18.84 -25.07
N THR A 140 17.32 -19.61 -24.74
CA THR A 140 17.30 -20.54 -23.61
C THR A 140 17.13 -19.79 -22.29
N ASP A 141 17.89 -18.73 -22.05
CA ASP A 141 17.83 -17.92 -20.85
C ASP A 141 16.45 -17.25 -20.71
N ARG A 142 15.91 -16.69 -21.80
CA ARG A 142 14.56 -16.15 -21.83
C ARG A 142 13.49 -17.20 -21.49
N ARG A 143 13.65 -18.42 -21.98
CA ARG A 143 12.73 -19.52 -21.67
C ARG A 143 12.80 -19.90 -20.19
N ILE A 144 14.00 -20.01 -19.64
CA ILE A 144 14.20 -20.32 -18.21
C ILE A 144 13.54 -19.23 -17.35
N ILE A 145 13.79 -17.95 -17.65
CA ILE A 145 13.21 -16.84 -16.89
C ILE A 145 11.68 -16.82 -17.01
N ARG A 146 11.10 -17.04 -18.20
CA ARG A 146 9.64 -17.15 -18.35
C ARG A 146 9.05 -18.31 -17.54
N GLN A 147 9.70 -19.45 -17.53
CA GLN A 147 9.28 -20.59 -16.72
C GLN A 147 9.35 -20.24 -15.21
N ARG A 148 10.41 -19.54 -14.79
CA ARG A 148 10.55 -19.09 -13.41
C ARG A 148 9.43 -18.12 -13.02
N ILE A 149 9.12 -17.11 -13.87
CA ILE A 149 8.01 -16.18 -13.70
C ILE A 149 6.68 -16.94 -13.53
N GLN A 150 6.38 -17.91 -14.39
CA GLN A 150 5.16 -18.71 -14.29
C GLN A 150 5.10 -19.51 -12.98
N GLY A 151 6.21 -20.12 -12.58
CA GLY A 151 6.31 -20.84 -11.31
C GLY A 151 6.12 -19.95 -10.09
N LEU A 152 6.64 -18.72 -10.12
CA LEU A 152 6.46 -17.75 -9.04
C LEU A 152 5.01 -17.28 -8.96
N LYS A 153 4.37 -16.98 -10.10
CA LYS A 153 2.94 -16.60 -10.15
C LYS A 153 2.05 -17.71 -9.56
N ALA A 154 2.32 -18.98 -9.91
CA ALA A 154 1.56 -20.10 -9.36
C ALA A 154 1.74 -20.24 -7.83
N LYS A 155 2.96 -20.04 -7.32
CA LYS A 155 3.23 -20.05 -5.87
C LYS A 155 2.49 -18.92 -5.14
N LEU A 156 2.53 -17.70 -5.68
CA LEU A 156 1.82 -16.55 -5.09
C LEU A 156 0.31 -16.76 -5.06
N GLN A 157 -0.29 -17.32 -6.12
CA GLN A 157 -1.70 -17.72 -6.12
C GLN A 157 -2.02 -18.76 -5.04
N GLY A 158 -1.10 -19.69 -4.77
CA GLY A 158 -1.24 -20.66 -3.68
C GLY A 158 -1.28 -19.98 -2.30
N VAL A 159 -0.40 -19.00 -2.08
CA VAL A 159 -0.36 -18.20 -0.84
C VAL A 159 -1.65 -17.41 -0.66
N GLU A 160 -2.16 -16.78 -1.72
CA GLU A 160 -3.40 -16.00 -1.72
C GLU A 160 -4.61 -16.87 -1.30
N ARG A 161 -4.80 -18.04 -1.93
CA ARG A 161 -5.87 -18.99 -1.56
C ARG A 161 -5.76 -19.45 -0.10
N HIS A 162 -4.54 -19.69 0.38
CA HIS A 162 -4.34 -20.07 1.78
C HIS A 162 -4.77 -18.95 2.73
N ARG A 163 -4.45 -17.69 2.42
CA ARG A 163 -4.89 -16.51 3.18
C ARG A 163 -6.42 -16.35 3.18
N GLU A 164 -7.07 -16.53 2.02
CA GLU A 164 -8.54 -16.49 1.92
C GLU A 164 -9.19 -17.52 2.85
N ASN A 165 -8.70 -18.75 2.86
CA ASN A 165 -9.19 -19.80 3.75
C ASN A 165 -8.98 -19.45 5.23
N LEU A 166 -7.84 -18.88 5.60
CA LEU A 166 -7.57 -18.42 6.96
C LEU A 166 -8.45 -17.25 7.38
N ARG A 167 -8.83 -16.37 6.44
CA ARG A 167 -9.76 -15.24 6.70
C ARG A 167 -11.19 -15.73 6.96
N ALA A 168 -11.65 -16.71 6.19
CA ALA A 168 -13.01 -17.26 6.32
C ALA A 168 -13.29 -17.85 7.72
N GLY A 169 -12.26 -18.27 8.46
CA GLY A 169 -12.39 -18.81 9.82
C GLY A 169 -12.12 -17.80 10.95
N ARG A 170 -11.94 -16.51 10.66
CA ARG A 170 -11.61 -15.50 11.68
C ARG A 170 -12.88 -14.89 12.29
N ASP A 171 -12.77 -14.50 13.58
CA ASP A 171 -13.80 -13.72 14.24
C ASP A 171 -14.13 -12.44 13.45
N PRO A 172 -15.40 -12.10 13.29
CA PRO A 172 -15.86 -10.91 12.60
C PRO A 172 -15.56 -9.65 13.41
N MET A 173 -14.34 -9.16 13.27
CA MET A 173 -13.82 -7.93 13.85
C MET A 173 -13.67 -6.89 12.74
N LEU A 174 -13.88 -5.60 13.04
CA LEU A 174 -13.61 -4.52 12.10
C LEU A 174 -12.19 -4.65 11.54
N SER A 175 -12.09 -4.86 10.24
CA SER A 175 -10.82 -4.97 9.53
C SER A 175 -10.47 -3.64 8.88
N VAL A 176 -9.31 -3.11 9.24
CA VAL A 176 -8.83 -1.78 8.84
C VAL A 176 -7.48 -1.90 8.16
N SER A 177 -7.31 -1.32 6.99
CA SER A 177 -6.02 -1.28 6.29
C SER A 177 -5.49 0.14 6.16
N LEU A 178 -4.23 0.35 6.56
CA LEU A 178 -3.53 1.61 6.43
C LEU A 178 -2.96 1.72 5.02
N VAL A 179 -3.41 2.72 4.27
CA VAL A 179 -2.91 3.06 2.93
C VAL A 179 -2.39 4.49 2.93
N GLY A 180 -1.51 4.83 2.01
CA GLY A 180 -0.97 6.19 1.94
C GLY A 180 0.41 6.23 1.33
N TYR A 181 0.90 7.44 1.13
CA TYR A 181 2.22 7.65 0.53
C TYR A 181 3.33 7.05 1.41
N THR A 182 4.47 6.71 0.78
CA THR A 182 5.61 6.24 1.55
C THR A 182 6.05 7.30 2.56
N ASN A 183 6.45 6.87 3.74
CA ASN A 183 6.84 7.76 4.85
C ASN A 183 5.74 8.71 5.39
N ALA A 184 4.45 8.48 5.08
CA ALA A 184 3.35 9.27 5.67
C ALA A 184 3.09 8.94 7.16
N GLY A 185 3.72 7.90 7.70
CA GLY A 185 3.61 7.50 9.10
C GLY A 185 2.60 6.40 9.38
N LYS A 186 2.29 5.54 8.41
CA LYS A 186 1.38 4.38 8.57
C LYS A 186 1.80 3.46 9.71
N SER A 187 3.04 2.98 9.67
CA SER A 187 3.61 2.10 10.72
C SER A 187 3.68 2.79 12.08
N SER A 188 3.93 4.11 12.10
CA SER A 188 3.91 4.91 13.33
C SER A 188 2.53 4.96 13.96
N ILE A 189 1.47 5.13 13.14
CA ILE A 189 0.07 5.11 13.59
C ILE A 189 -0.28 3.73 14.15
N LEU A 190 0.07 2.65 13.43
CA LEU A 190 -0.17 1.28 13.92
C LEU A 190 0.52 1.04 15.27
N ARG A 191 1.79 1.48 15.40
CA ARG A 191 2.54 1.39 16.67
C ARG A 191 1.86 2.15 17.79
N ALA A 192 1.45 3.40 17.53
CA ALA A 192 0.81 4.26 18.53
C ALA A 192 -0.55 3.71 19.00
N LEU A 193 -1.34 3.15 18.08
CA LEU A 193 -2.66 2.58 18.39
C LEU A 193 -2.58 1.22 19.09
N SER A 194 -1.62 0.37 18.70
CA SER A 194 -1.46 -0.97 19.29
C SER A 194 -0.71 -0.98 20.62
N GLY A 195 0.00 0.10 20.95
CA GLY A 195 0.87 0.16 22.12
C GLY A 195 2.10 -0.74 22.04
N GLN A 196 2.36 -1.36 20.88
CA GLN A 196 3.48 -2.30 20.70
C GLN A 196 4.73 -1.56 20.24
N HIS A 197 5.69 -1.39 21.14
CA HIS A 197 6.96 -0.67 20.87
C HIS A 197 7.91 -1.43 19.93
N GLU A 198 7.70 -2.72 19.70
CA GLU A 198 8.53 -3.55 18.84
C GLU A 198 8.37 -3.25 17.33
N ILE A 199 7.34 -2.49 16.94
CA ILE A 199 7.15 -2.09 15.54
C ILE A 199 8.27 -1.12 15.17
N VAL A 200 9.15 -1.57 14.28
CA VAL A 200 10.26 -0.76 13.77
C VAL A 200 9.71 0.34 12.88
N VAL A 201 9.99 1.57 13.24
CA VAL A 201 9.66 2.76 12.45
C VAL A 201 10.96 3.43 12.05
N GLU A 202 11.16 3.58 10.75
CA GLU A 202 12.32 4.26 10.18
C GLU A 202 11.85 5.47 9.37
N ASP A 203 12.59 6.57 9.42
CA ASP A 203 12.37 7.73 8.55
C ASP A 203 13.03 7.50 7.18
N ARG A 204 12.63 6.42 6.52
CA ARG A 204 13.09 6.00 5.20
C ARG A 204 11.93 5.62 4.31
N LEU A 205 12.09 5.79 3.01
CA LEU A 205 11.09 5.37 2.06
C LEU A 205 10.98 3.84 2.08
N PHE A 206 9.75 3.32 1.94
CA PHE A 206 9.49 1.87 1.97
C PHE A 206 10.03 1.16 3.23
N ALA A 207 9.86 1.78 4.40
CA ALA A 207 10.22 1.15 5.66
C ALA A 207 9.47 -0.18 5.89
N THR A 208 8.22 -0.26 5.42
CA THR A 208 7.38 -1.46 5.46
C THR A 208 7.17 -2.01 4.06
N LEU A 209 7.56 -3.27 3.85
CA LEU A 209 7.27 -4.04 2.64
C LEU A 209 6.35 -5.23 2.96
N ASP A 210 6.63 -5.94 4.06
CA ASP A 210 5.77 -7.00 4.57
C ASP A 210 4.58 -6.41 5.31
N THR A 211 3.37 -6.91 5.03
CA THR A 211 2.18 -6.49 5.78
C THR A 211 2.29 -6.88 7.25
N LEU A 212 1.98 -5.94 8.12
CA LEU A 212 1.97 -6.16 9.56
C LEU A 212 0.55 -5.97 10.11
N THR A 213 -0.06 -7.05 10.58
CA THR A 213 -1.39 -7.01 11.17
C THR A 213 -1.32 -7.07 12.68
N ARG A 214 -2.09 -6.21 13.36
CA ARG A 214 -2.23 -6.15 14.82
C ARG A 214 -3.68 -5.96 15.23
N GLU A 215 -4.04 -6.51 16.37
CA GLU A 215 -5.26 -6.15 17.06
C GLU A 215 -5.01 -4.87 17.85
N VAL A 216 -5.96 -3.96 17.78
CA VAL A 216 -5.94 -2.67 18.45
C VAL A 216 -7.18 -2.54 19.31
N GLU A 217 -7.00 -2.26 20.59
CA GLU A 217 -8.09 -1.95 21.49
C GLU A 217 -8.54 -0.50 21.29
N LEU A 218 -9.82 -0.33 20.92
CA LEU A 218 -10.43 0.98 20.70
C LEU A 218 -11.02 1.60 21.97
N GLY A 219 -11.16 0.81 23.02
CA GLY A 219 -11.81 1.15 24.29
C GLY A 219 -13.20 0.52 24.39
N GLU A 220 -13.79 0.50 25.60
CA GLU A 220 -15.12 -0.03 25.86
C GLU A 220 -15.28 -1.51 25.39
N GLY A 221 -14.21 -2.29 25.41
CA GLY A 221 -14.21 -3.68 24.94
C GLY A 221 -14.20 -3.87 23.43
N GLN A 222 -14.19 -2.79 22.66
CA GLN A 222 -14.16 -2.83 21.19
C GLN A 222 -12.74 -2.99 20.68
N ARG A 223 -12.59 -3.77 19.62
CA ARG A 223 -11.30 -4.04 18.96
C ARG A 223 -11.42 -3.92 17.44
N ALA A 224 -10.31 -3.58 16.82
CA ALA A 224 -10.16 -3.61 15.37
C ALA A 224 -8.88 -4.36 14.99
N ARG A 225 -8.92 -5.03 13.85
CA ARG A 225 -7.73 -5.62 13.22
C ARG A 225 -7.17 -4.61 12.24
N MET A 226 -5.97 -4.10 12.53
CA MET A 226 -5.32 -3.10 11.69
C MET A 226 -4.13 -3.70 10.98
N THR A 227 -4.04 -3.45 9.67
CA THR A 227 -2.95 -3.92 8.81
C THR A 227 -2.20 -2.74 8.22
N ASP A 228 -0.90 -2.68 8.47
CA ASP A 228 0.01 -1.76 7.78
C ASP A 228 0.41 -2.33 6.42
N THR A 229 0.38 -1.50 5.39
CA THR A 229 0.71 -1.90 4.01
C THR A 229 1.88 -1.11 3.45
N VAL A 230 2.38 -1.56 2.30
CA VAL A 230 3.43 -0.86 1.54
C VAL A 230 2.98 0.56 1.20
N GLY A 231 3.89 1.53 1.37
CA GLY A 231 3.64 2.91 0.97
C GLY A 231 3.64 3.09 -0.55
N PHE A 232 2.75 3.93 -1.04
CA PHE A 232 2.76 4.34 -2.45
C PHE A 232 3.79 5.45 -2.70
N ILE A 233 4.20 5.57 -3.94
CA ILE A 233 5.13 6.59 -4.41
C ILE A 233 4.76 7.03 -5.83
N ARG A 234 5.16 8.21 -6.24
CA ARG A 234 5.02 8.67 -7.63
C ARG A 234 5.75 7.74 -8.59
N LYS A 235 5.20 7.61 -9.79
CA LYS A 235 5.79 6.79 -10.87
C LYS A 235 6.13 5.37 -10.41
N LEU A 236 5.24 4.77 -9.55
CA LEU A 236 5.39 3.38 -9.19
C LEU A 236 5.17 2.52 -10.45
N PRO A 237 6.15 1.72 -10.87
CA PRO A 237 6.03 0.95 -12.09
C PRO A 237 4.87 -0.06 -12.03
N HIS A 238 4.10 -0.17 -13.13
CA HIS A 238 2.92 -1.06 -13.18
C HIS A 238 3.25 -2.54 -12.88
N HIS A 239 4.44 -3.01 -13.29
CA HIS A 239 4.88 -4.37 -13.00
C HIS A 239 5.13 -4.59 -11.50
N LEU A 240 5.55 -3.53 -10.75
CA LEU A 240 5.66 -3.59 -9.30
C LEU A 240 4.28 -3.64 -8.65
N VAL A 241 3.34 -2.80 -9.08
CA VAL A 241 1.95 -2.84 -8.58
C VAL A 241 1.35 -4.23 -8.76
N ALA A 242 1.54 -4.85 -9.93
CA ALA A 242 1.06 -6.20 -10.21
C ALA A 242 1.70 -7.26 -9.31
N SER A 243 2.99 -7.16 -9.03
CA SER A 243 3.72 -8.10 -8.16
C SER A 243 3.32 -7.96 -6.69
N PHE A 244 2.97 -6.74 -6.25
CA PHE A 244 2.49 -6.47 -4.88
C PHE A 244 0.98 -6.58 -4.70
N ARG A 245 0.26 -7.05 -5.72
CA ARG A 245 -1.19 -7.22 -5.67
C ARG A 245 -1.65 -8.03 -4.46
N ALA A 246 -0.92 -9.09 -4.10
CA ALA A 246 -1.24 -9.90 -2.92
C ALA A 246 -1.05 -9.16 -1.58
N THR A 247 -0.10 -8.23 -1.49
CA THR A 247 0.06 -7.34 -0.30
C THR A 247 -1.09 -6.33 -0.22
N LEU A 248 -1.62 -5.90 -1.37
CA LEU A 248 -2.76 -5.00 -1.50
C LEU A 248 -4.12 -5.72 -1.37
N GLU A 249 -4.13 -7.06 -1.44
CA GLU A 249 -5.30 -7.89 -1.12
C GLU A 249 -5.79 -7.69 0.33
N GLU A 250 -4.89 -7.36 1.27
CA GLU A 250 -5.30 -6.99 2.65
C GLU A 250 -6.11 -5.68 2.65
N ALA A 251 -5.77 -4.72 1.79
CA ALA A 251 -6.56 -3.51 1.63
C ALA A 251 -7.91 -3.80 0.95
N ARG A 252 -7.92 -4.75 0.00
CA ARG A 252 -9.15 -5.19 -0.69
C ARG A 252 -10.10 -5.94 0.25
N ALA A 253 -9.57 -6.69 1.19
CA ALA A 253 -10.36 -7.44 2.17
C ALA A 253 -10.79 -6.61 3.38
N ALA A 254 -10.25 -5.40 3.56
CA ALA A 254 -10.57 -4.54 4.68
C ALA A 254 -11.99 -3.95 4.57
N ASP A 255 -12.64 -3.76 5.71
CA ASP A 255 -13.94 -3.08 5.82
C ASP A 255 -13.76 -1.56 5.67
N LEU A 256 -12.60 -1.03 6.10
CA LEU A 256 -12.25 0.39 6.11
C LEU A 256 -10.80 0.61 5.68
N LEU A 257 -10.57 1.58 4.83
CA LEU A 257 -9.23 2.08 4.50
C LEU A 257 -8.93 3.35 5.29
N LEU A 258 -7.76 3.41 5.92
CA LEU A 258 -7.24 4.63 6.53
C LEU A 258 -6.21 5.25 5.58
N HIS A 259 -6.60 6.31 4.89
CA HIS A 259 -5.69 7.02 3.99
C HIS A 259 -4.86 8.02 4.79
N VAL A 260 -3.61 7.65 5.08
CA VAL A 260 -2.67 8.45 5.86
C VAL A 260 -1.93 9.44 4.94
N VAL A 261 -2.08 10.71 5.24
CA VAL A 261 -1.46 11.85 4.54
C VAL A 261 -0.46 12.53 5.46
N ASP A 262 0.72 12.84 4.98
CA ASP A 262 1.72 13.65 5.68
C ASP A 262 1.32 15.13 5.58
N ALA A 263 0.73 15.68 6.63
CA ALA A 263 0.26 17.07 6.70
C ALA A 263 1.39 18.11 6.61
N SER A 264 2.61 17.72 6.97
CA SER A 264 3.78 18.60 6.95
C SER A 264 4.43 18.74 5.58
N HIS A 265 4.09 17.84 4.63
CA HIS A 265 4.69 17.86 3.30
C HIS A 265 4.10 18.98 2.44
N PRO A 266 4.93 19.82 1.78
CA PRO A 266 4.45 20.96 0.96
C PRO A 266 3.45 20.53 -0.13
N ASP A 267 3.70 19.36 -0.77
CA ASP A 267 2.83 18.82 -1.81
C ASP A 267 1.99 17.62 -1.32
N TRP A 268 1.42 17.72 -0.11
CA TRP A 268 0.54 16.67 0.42
C TRP A 268 -0.68 16.40 -0.47
N GLU A 269 -1.21 17.40 -1.16
CA GLU A 269 -2.32 17.24 -2.11
C GLU A 269 -1.91 16.40 -3.32
N GLY A 270 -0.69 16.61 -3.84
CA GLY A 270 -0.14 15.80 -4.92
C GLY A 270 0.10 14.37 -4.50
N GLN A 271 0.64 14.14 -3.30
CA GLN A 271 0.83 12.80 -2.75
C GLN A 271 -0.52 12.09 -2.54
N ARG A 272 -1.53 12.78 -2.00
CA ARG A 272 -2.89 12.27 -1.85
C ARG A 272 -3.46 11.80 -3.19
N ARG A 273 -3.39 12.64 -4.24
CA ARG A 273 -3.87 12.28 -5.59
C ARG A 273 -3.16 11.06 -6.18
N VAL A 274 -1.87 10.87 -5.89
CA VAL A 274 -1.14 9.65 -6.32
C VAL A 274 -1.74 8.41 -5.66
N VAL A 275 -2.00 8.46 -4.36
CA VAL A 275 -2.60 7.35 -3.61
C VAL A 275 -4.00 7.04 -4.15
N GLU A 276 -4.85 8.04 -4.33
CA GLU A 276 -6.21 7.87 -4.87
C GLU A 276 -6.21 7.23 -6.26
N ARG A 277 -5.29 7.65 -7.14
CA ARG A 277 -5.12 7.03 -8.45
C ARG A 277 -4.77 5.55 -8.35
N VAL A 278 -3.81 5.20 -7.49
CA VAL A 278 -3.41 3.80 -7.31
C VAL A 278 -4.56 2.98 -6.70
N LEU A 279 -5.31 3.54 -5.75
CA LEU A 279 -6.51 2.88 -5.21
C LEU A 279 -7.57 2.64 -6.30
N ALA A 280 -7.77 3.59 -7.21
CA ALA A 280 -8.67 3.42 -8.34
C ALA A 280 -8.19 2.34 -9.33
N GLU A 281 -6.89 2.29 -9.64
CA GLU A 281 -6.29 1.24 -10.49
C GLU A 281 -6.41 -0.17 -9.86
N LEU A 282 -6.61 -0.24 -8.55
CA LEU A 282 -6.78 -1.48 -7.78
C LEU A 282 -8.25 -1.83 -7.51
N ASP A 283 -9.21 -1.08 -8.07
CA ASP A 283 -10.65 -1.23 -7.80
C ASP A 283 -11.02 -1.06 -6.31
N LEU A 284 -10.34 -0.15 -5.62
CA LEU A 284 -10.54 0.15 -4.19
C LEU A 284 -11.18 1.52 -3.93
N ALA A 285 -11.49 2.29 -4.98
CA ALA A 285 -12.04 3.64 -4.86
C ALA A 285 -13.43 3.66 -4.19
N ASP A 286 -14.22 2.58 -4.35
CA ASP A 286 -15.57 2.45 -3.78
C ASP A 286 -15.57 1.92 -2.33
N ARG A 287 -14.42 1.73 -1.73
CA ARG A 287 -14.32 1.31 -0.33
C ARG A 287 -14.52 2.50 0.61
N PRO A 288 -15.06 2.29 1.82
CA PRO A 288 -15.04 3.30 2.86
C PRO A 288 -13.61 3.77 3.15
N ILE A 289 -13.35 5.08 3.03
CA ILE A 289 -12.02 5.66 3.24
C ILE A 289 -12.12 6.76 4.29
N LEU A 290 -11.41 6.59 5.41
CA LEU A 290 -11.19 7.65 6.40
C LEU A 290 -9.84 8.31 6.14
N MET A 291 -9.83 9.62 5.89
CA MET A 291 -8.61 10.39 5.72
C MET A 291 -7.99 10.75 7.05
N ILE A 292 -6.68 10.57 7.17
CA ILE A 292 -5.91 10.91 8.36
C ILE A 292 -4.77 11.85 7.95
N PHE A 293 -4.81 13.08 8.45
CA PHE A 293 -3.73 14.04 8.30
C PHE A 293 -2.77 13.89 9.48
N ASN A 294 -1.68 13.17 9.25
CA ASN A 294 -0.66 12.85 10.25
C ASN A 294 0.49 13.87 10.24
N LYS A 295 1.37 13.81 11.23
CA LYS A 295 2.52 14.70 11.45
C LYS A 295 2.11 16.16 11.71
N MET A 296 0.97 16.38 12.37
CA MET A 296 0.50 17.71 12.75
C MET A 296 1.47 18.48 13.63
N ASP A 297 2.38 17.79 14.33
CA ASP A 297 3.48 18.38 15.12
C ASP A 297 4.51 19.12 14.27
N ALA A 298 4.65 18.74 12.99
CA ALA A 298 5.59 19.34 12.05
C ALA A 298 4.95 20.39 11.11
N VAL A 299 3.66 20.65 11.24
CA VAL A 299 2.95 21.68 10.47
C VAL A 299 3.22 23.06 11.09
N THR A 300 3.55 24.05 10.27
CA THR A 300 3.91 25.42 10.73
C THR A 300 2.75 26.10 11.46
N ASP A 301 1.52 25.99 10.95
CA ASP A 301 0.29 26.49 11.59
C ASP A 301 -0.74 25.36 11.70
N PRO A 302 -0.69 24.53 12.75
CA PRO A 302 -1.57 23.38 12.90
C PRO A 302 -3.04 23.75 13.04
N LEU A 303 -3.36 24.92 13.60
CA LEU A 303 -4.75 25.35 13.80
C LEU A 303 -5.40 25.76 12.48
N ALA A 304 -4.73 26.59 11.69
CA ALA A 304 -5.20 26.98 10.37
C ALA A 304 -5.30 25.77 9.43
N PHE A 305 -4.32 24.88 9.46
CA PHE A 305 -4.34 23.64 8.68
C PHE A 305 -5.52 22.74 9.08
N ALA A 306 -5.74 22.51 10.37
CA ALA A 306 -6.86 21.71 10.85
C ALA A 306 -8.23 22.33 10.50
N ALA A 307 -8.36 23.64 10.51
CA ALA A 307 -9.57 24.33 10.08
C ALA A 307 -9.83 24.09 8.59
N ARG A 308 -8.81 24.25 7.73
CA ARG A 308 -8.89 23.97 6.28
C ARG A 308 -9.25 22.50 6.00
N VAL A 309 -8.62 21.56 6.71
CA VAL A 309 -8.92 20.13 6.57
C VAL A 309 -10.38 19.85 6.92
N ARG A 310 -10.89 20.41 8.02
CA ARG A 310 -12.29 20.22 8.44
C ARG A 310 -13.29 20.76 7.43
N GLU A 311 -12.95 21.85 6.75
CA GLU A 311 -13.79 22.42 5.69
C GLU A 311 -13.81 21.54 4.43
N LEU A 312 -12.64 21.05 4.00
CA LEU A 312 -12.50 20.26 2.77
C LEU A 312 -12.85 18.77 2.95
N TYR A 313 -12.63 18.26 4.13
CA TYR A 313 -12.78 16.83 4.48
C TYR A 313 -13.44 16.70 5.86
N PRO A 314 -14.76 16.88 5.97
CA PRO A 314 -15.47 16.96 7.27
C PRO A 314 -15.27 15.74 8.17
N ASP A 315 -15.10 14.55 7.58
CA ASP A 315 -14.90 13.29 8.30
C ASP A 315 -13.43 12.98 8.61
N ALA A 316 -12.50 13.80 8.11
CA ALA A 316 -11.07 13.55 8.29
C ALA A 316 -10.62 13.76 9.73
N VAL A 317 -9.61 13.00 10.14
CA VAL A 317 -8.99 13.10 11.46
C VAL A 317 -7.57 13.63 11.33
N THR A 318 -7.20 14.55 12.21
CA THR A 318 -5.81 15.00 12.36
C THR A 318 -5.11 14.17 13.43
N SER A 319 -3.82 13.86 13.23
CA SER A 319 -3.04 13.05 14.17
C SER A 319 -1.57 13.49 14.27
N SER A 320 -0.93 13.08 15.36
CA SER A 320 0.52 13.19 15.54
C SER A 320 1.01 12.00 16.37
N THR A 321 1.83 11.17 15.79
CA THR A 321 2.41 10.02 16.50
C THR A 321 3.58 10.40 17.42
N MET A 322 4.01 11.66 17.41
CA MET A 322 5.04 12.20 18.28
C MET A 322 4.48 12.74 19.60
N ARG A 323 3.15 12.93 19.69
CA ARG A 323 2.46 13.41 20.90
C ARG A 323 1.75 12.26 21.60
N THR A 324 1.72 12.28 22.91
CA THR A 324 1.09 11.24 23.74
C THR A 324 -0.43 11.13 23.49
N ASP A 325 -1.09 12.25 23.22
CA ASP A 325 -2.52 12.37 22.96
C ASP A 325 -2.84 12.39 21.45
N GLY A 326 -1.83 12.32 20.58
CA GLY A 326 -1.96 12.64 19.18
C GLY A 326 -2.75 11.65 18.33
N VAL A 327 -3.12 10.47 18.86
CA VAL A 327 -3.97 9.47 18.21
C VAL A 327 -5.30 9.22 18.92
N VAL A 328 -5.60 9.97 19.99
CA VAL A 328 -6.84 9.81 20.78
C VAL A 328 -8.08 10.07 19.92
N GLY A 329 -8.07 11.15 19.13
CA GLY A 329 -9.18 11.47 18.22
C GLY A 329 -9.39 10.40 17.15
N LEU A 330 -8.31 9.83 16.62
CA LEU A 330 -8.39 8.74 15.66
C LEU A 330 -8.99 7.47 16.31
N LYS A 331 -8.56 7.15 17.52
CA LYS A 331 -9.09 6.00 18.27
C LYS A 331 -10.59 6.15 18.56
N ALA A 332 -11.02 7.36 18.94
CA ALA A 332 -12.42 7.68 19.15
C ALA A 332 -13.26 7.51 17.88
N ARG A 333 -12.79 8.05 16.73
CA ARG A 333 -13.50 7.93 15.45
C ARG A 333 -13.59 6.49 14.97
N LEU A 334 -12.52 5.70 15.12
CA LEU A 334 -12.54 4.26 14.79
C LEU A 334 -13.54 3.50 15.63
N ARG A 335 -13.70 3.85 16.92
CA ARG A 335 -14.69 3.26 17.81
C ARG A 335 -16.12 3.59 17.36
N GLU A 336 -16.37 4.82 16.94
CA GLU A 336 -17.67 5.22 16.37
C GLU A 336 -17.99 4.42 15.11
N LEU A 337 -17.02 4.36 14.16
CA LEU A 337 -17.19 3.63 12.92
C LEU A 337 -17.40 2.13 13.13
N GLU A 338 -16.72 1.53 14.12
CA GLU A 338 -16.95 0.14 14.50
C GLU A 338 -18.40 -0.07 14.95
N ARG A 339 -18.94 0.83 15.79
CA ARG A 339 -20.35 0.79 16.23
C ARG A 339 -21.32 0.99 15.07
N GLU A 340 -21.08 1.98 14.21
CA GLU A 340 -21.90 2.26 13.03
C GLU A 340 -21.89 1.10 12.03
N GLY A 341 -20.77 0.39 11.92
CA GLY A 341 -20.57 -0.77 11.03
C GLY A 341 -21.25 -2.06 11.48
N ARG A 342 -21.71 -2.13 12.74
CA ARG A 342 -22.42 -3.31 13.25
C ARG A 342 -23.78 -3.46 12.55
N PRO A 343 -24.16 -4.69 12.15
CA PRO A 343 -25.47 -4.92 11.57
C PRO A 343 -26.59 -4.56 12.55
N THR A 344 -27.57 -3.82 12.06
CA THR A 344 -28.82 -3.58 12.77
C THR A 344 -29.82 -4.65 12.33
N VAL A 345 -30.30 -5.46 13.27
CA VAL A 345 -31.22 -6.56 12.99
C VAL A 345 -32.49 -6.44 13.83
N ARG A 346 -33.59 -6.93 13.30
CA ARG A 346 -34.82 -7.16 14.09
C ARG A 346 -34.83 -8.61 14.53
N VAL A 347 -34.93 -8.80 15.83
CA VAL A 347 -34.94 -10.11 16.46
C VAL A 347 -36.33 -10.33 17.08
N ARG A 348 -37.03 -11.41 16.70
CA ARG A 348 -38.29 -11.80 17.29
C ARG A 348 -38.08 -12.92 18.28
N LEU A 349 -38.58 -12.71 19.49
CA LEU A 349 -38.46 -13.64 20.59
C LEU A 349 -39.83 -13.83 21.25
N PRO A 350 -40.16 -15.05 21.74
CA PRO A 350 -41.31 -15.24 22.60
C PRO A 350 -41.21 -14.37 23.86
N VAL A 351 -42.32 -13.77 24.29
CA VAL A 351 -42.36 -12.96 25.52
C VAL A 351 -41.85 -13.76 26.75
N ALA A 352 -42.05 -15.08 26.75
CA ALA A 352 -41.59 -15.98 27.81
C ALA A 352 -40.06 -16.12 27.87
N ASP A 353 -39.31 -15.73 26.79
CA ASP A 353 -37.86 -15.85 26.74
C ASP A 353 -37.12 -14.58 27.26
N GLY A 354 -37.47 -14.21 28.49
CA GLY A 354 -36.89 -13.05 29.15
C GLY A 354 -35.38 -13.13 29.32
N ALA A 355 -34.81 -14.34 29.34
CA ALA A 355 -33.37 -14.54 29.46
C ALA A 355 -32.63 -14.06 28.19
N ARG A 356 -33.15 -14.41 26.98
CA ARG A 356 -32.56 -13.94 25.71
C ARG A 356 -32.79 -12.44 25.51
N VAL A 357 -33.96 -11.93 25.87
CA VAL A 357 -34.21 -10.49 25.86
C VAL A 357 -33.16 -9.76 26.71
N ALA A 358 -32.94 -10.21 27.96
CA ALA A 358 -31.92 -9.61 28.83
C ALA A 358 -30.50 -9.77 28.29
N SER A 359 -30.20 -10.87 27.58
CA SER A 359 -28.89 -11.05 26.89
C SER A 359 -28.68 -10.01 25.80
N LEU A 360 -29.70 -9.76 24.95
CA LEU A 360 -29.64 -8.75 23.90
C LEU A 360 -29.42 -7.33 24.45
N TYR A 361 -30.01 -6.98 25.59
CA TYR A 361 -29.76 -5.70 26.26
C TYR A 361 -28.36 -5.58 26.84
N ARG A 362 -27.71 -6.69 27.20
CA ARG A 362 -26.33 -6.68 27.75
C ARG A 362 -25.28 -6.73 26.66
N GLU A 363 -25.56 -7.44 25.57
CA GLU A 363 -24.58 -7.77 24.55
C GLU A 363 -24.70 -6.88 23.31
N GLY A 364 -25.84 -6.19 23.12
CA GLY A 364 -26.12 -5.35 21.96
C GLY A 364 -26.63 -3.96 22.33
N GLU A 365 -26.70 -3.08 21.33
CA GLU A 365 -27.32 -1.76 21.45
C GLU A 365 -28.79 -1.86 20.98
N VAL A 366 -29.74 -1.89 21.93
CA VAL A 366 -31.16 -1.93 21.59
C VAL A 366 -31.66 -0.57 21.17
N LEU A 367 -32.05 -0.45 19.90
CA LEU A 367 -32.50 0.79 19.26
C LEU A 367 -34.03 0.96 19.34
N GLY A 368 -34.75 -0.15 19.42
CA GLY A 368 -36.21 -0.16 19.50
C GLY A 368 -36.75 -1.45 20.06
N ARG A 369 -37.98 -1.38 20.65
CA ARG A 369 -38.71 -2.52 21.15
C ARG A 369 -40.19 -2.37 20.83
N GLU A 370 -40.77 -3.43 20.28
CA GLU A 370 -42.20 -3.56 20.02
C GLU A 370 -42.74 -4.81 20.72
N ASP A 371 -43.71 -4.62 21.63
CA ASP A 371 -44.28 -5.70 22.38
C ASP A 371 -45.58 -6.16 21.70
N GLY A 372 -45.61 -7.41 21.23
CA GLY A 372 -46.78 -8.10 20.74
C GLY A 372 -47.48 -8.94 21.85
N ALA A 373 -48.56 -9.65 21.52
CA ALA A 373 -49.28 -10.48 22.48
C ALA A 373 -48.46 -11.70 22.95
N ASP A 374 -47.77 -12.38 22.03
CA ASP A 374 -47.00 -13.59 22.29
C ASP A 374 -45.48 -13.43 22.00
N GLU A 375 -45.10 -12.41 21.27
CA GLU A 375 -43.72 -12.14 20.84
C GLU A 375 -43.31 -10.71 21.14
N VAL A 376 -42.03 -10.51 21.39
CA VAL A 376 -41.36 -9.20 21.43
C VAL A 376 -40.45 -9.07 20.25
N GLU A 377 -40.54 -7.96 19.49
CA GLU A 377 -39.63 -7.62 18.43
C GLU A 377 -38.65 -6.54 18.94
N LEU A 378 -37.34 -6.85 18.87
CA LEU A 378 -36.27 -5.95 19.25
C LEU A 378 -35.50 -5.53 17.99
N THR A 379 -35.38 -4.23 17.75
CA THR A 379 -34.40 -3.68 16.81
C THR A 379 -33.11 -3.46 17.55
N VAL A 380 -32.10 -4.26 17.23
CA VAL A 380 -30.83 -4.28 17.97
C VAL A 380 -29.64 -4.24 17.03
N ARG A 381 -28.63 -3.51 17.43
CA ARG A 381 -27.34 -3.50 16.76
C ARG A 381 -26.41 -4.49 17.46
N LEU A 382 -25.94 -5.49 16.71
CA LEU A 382 -25.17 -6.63 17.23
C LEU A 382 -23.89 -6.82 16.42
N ASP A 383 -22.92 -7.52 17.00
CA ASP A 383 -21.80 -8.02 16.24
C ASP A 383 -22.22 -9.14 15.27
N ARG A 384 -21.55 -9.28 14.13
CA ARG A 384 -21.89 -10.31 13.11
C ARG A 384 -21.93 -11.72 13.70
N TRP A 385 -20.98 -12.06 14.60
CA TRP A 385 -20.95 -13.37 15.25
C TRP A 385 -22.15 -13.62 16.16
N GLN A 386 -22.67 -12.55 16.81
CA GLN A 386 -23.88 -12.65 17.64
C GLN A 386 -25.12 -12.92 16.78
N VAL A 387 -25.19 -12.26 15.61
CA VAL A 387 -26.26 -12.50 14.62
C VAL A 387 -26.23 -13.95 14.14
N GLU A 388 -25.05 -14.47 13.79
CA GLU A 388 -24.92 -15.87 13.36
C GLU A 388 -25.21 -16.87 14.48
N ARG A 389 -24.82 -16.57 15.72
CA ARG A 389 -25.17 -17.37 16.88
C ARG A 389 -26.71 -17.44 17.07
N LEU A 390 -27.40 -16.29 17.01
CA LEU A 390 -28.85 -16.24 17.14
C LEU A 390 -29.57 -17.04 16.05
N ARG A 391 -29.09 -16.93 14.80
CA ARG A 391 -29.59 -17.75 13.68
C ARG A 391 -29.37 -19.24 13.92
N GLY A 392 -28.18 -19.62 14.40
CA GLY A 392 -27.85 -21.00 14.74
C GLY A 392 -28.71 -21.57 15.90
N GLU A 393 -29.18 -20.73 16.82
CA GLU A 393 -30.08 -21.08 17.91
C GLU A 393 -31.57 -21.11 17.49
N GLY A 394 -31.86 -20.90 16.20
CA GLY A 394 -33.21 -20.93 15.64
C GLY A 394 -34.04 -19.67 15.93
N VAL A 395 -33.39 -18.57 16.33
CA VAL A 395 -34.08 -17.29 16.55
C VAL A 395 -34.39 -16.65 15.19
N VAL A 396 -35.61 -16.12 15.04
CA VAL A 396 -36.01 -15.39 13.83
C VAL A 396 -35.29 -14.03 13.81
N VAL A 397 -34.25 -13.92 12.96
CA VAL A 397 -33.52 -12.70 12.73
C VAL A 397 -33.89 -12.15 11.36
N VAL A 398 -34.62 -11.04 11.33
CA VAL A 398 -34.95 -10.31 10.10
C VAL A 398 -33.94 -9.17 9.96
N GLU A 399 -33.23 -9.11 8.83
CA GLU A 399 -32.36 -7.99 8.57
C GLU A 399 -33.17 -6.71 8.53
N ALA A 400 -32.87 -5.83 9.44
CA ALA A 400 -33.46 -4.52 9.47
C ALA A 400 -32.42 -3.56 8.93
N VAL A 401 -32.60 -3.09 7.72
CA VAL A 401 -31.84 -2.00 7.11
C VAL A 401 -30.33 -2.28 7.01
N GLU A 402 -29.81 -2.25 5.80
CA GLU A 402 -28.38 -2.24 5.53
C GLU A 402 -27.65 -1.19 6.38
N GLY A 403 -27.19 -1.61 7.53
CA GLY A 403 -26.24 -0.88 8.36
C GLY A 403 -24.86 -1.29 7.87
N GLY A 404 -24.09 -0.38 7.34
CA GLY A 404 -22.72 -0.63 6.91
C GLY A 404 -21.93 0.67 6.88
N LEU A 405 -20.62 0.56 7.03
CA LEU A 405 -19.70 1.69 6.96
C LEU A 405 -19.90 2.58 5.71
N ARG A 406 -20.47 2.04 4.62
CA ARG A 406 -20.82 2.83 3.42
C ARG A 406 -21.79 3.99 3.71
N ARG A 407 -22.70 3.86 4.67
CA ARG A 407 -23.58 4.96 5.08
C ARG A 407 -22.85 6.08 5.81
N ALA A 408 -21.85 5.73 6.60
CA ALA A 408 -21.06 6.71 7.35
C ALA A 408 -20.26 7.64 6.46
N PHE A 409 -20.00 7.24 5.20
CA PHE A 409 -19.21 7.99 4.21
C PHE A 409 -20.03 8.48 3.01
N GLY A 410 -21.36 8.44 3.09
CA GLY A 410 -22.25 9.08 2.10
C GLY A 410 -22.26 8.43 0.70
N ALA A 411 -22.01 7.12 0.60
CA ALA A 411 -22.09 6.36 -0.64
C ALA A 411 -23.38 5.52 -0.70
#